data_27b2789a0f93c3f990278860adbe4052
#
_entry.id   27b2789a0f93c3f990278860adbe4052
#
_cell.length_a   1.000
_cell.length_b   1.000
_cell.length_c   1.000
_cell.angle_alpha   90.00
_cell.angle_beta   90.00
_cell.angle_gamma   90.00
#
_symmetry.space_group_name_H-M   'P 1'
#
loop_
_entity.id
_entity.type
_entity.pdbx_description
1 polymer ?
#
loop_
_entity_poly.entity_id
_entity_poly.type
_entity_poly.pdbx_seq_one_letter_code
_entity_poly.pdbx_strand_id
1 'polypeptide(L)'
;MDIVLIGSGNTATVLGRKSLEAGHRIVQVYSRNANLANLLSIRLGTSSTSYISSIEKRTDLIIIAIKDEAVSAFIKDLGEVKCLITITAGSIPMSEARGLNNKLYGVLYPLQSLRKEMETIPPLTILFDGNNQESKKLVREFAGSIAENVLEADDETRLKYHLAATIVNNFTNHLFTMAESFCKKENISFAVLQPLMEETVLRLRKISPGETQTGPAFRNDQETLNKHRQLLLEYPSLLEFYEIFTKEIQNFYVK
;
A
#
# COMPACT_ATOMS: atom_id res chain seq x y z
N MET A 1 -17.95 -13.14 -9.00
CA MET A 1 -17.57 -13.96 -7.85
C MET A 1 -18.30 -13.47 -6.61
N ASP A 2 -18.65 -14.39 -5.72
CA ASP A 2 -19.11 -14.09 -4.36
C ASP A 2 -17.90 -13.97 -3.45
N ILE A 3 -17.80 -12.87 -2.71
CA ILE A 3 -16.57 -12.51 -1.97
C ILE A 3 -16.91 -12.24 -0.51
N VAL A 4 -16.12 -12.80 0.40
CA VAL A 4 -16.10 -12.43 1.82
C VAL A 4 -14.86 -11.57 2.08
N LEU A 5 -15.06 -10.41 2.70
CA LEU A 5 -13.98 -9.51 3.11
C LEU A 5 -13.66 -9.69 4.59
N ILE A 6 -12.43 -10.00 4.89
CA ILE A 6 -11.90 -10.09 6.25
C ILE A 6 -11.08 -8.85 6.54
N GLY A 7 -11.61 -7.99 7.39
CA GLY A 7 -11.07 -6.69 7.73
C GLY A 7 -12.02 -5.55 7.41
N SER A 8 -11.80 -4.39 8.02
CA SER A 8 -12.59 -3.16 7.82
C SER A 8 -11.70 -1.91 7.71
N GLY A 9 -10.41 -2.13 7.39
CA GLY A 9 -9.42 -1.08 7.16
C GLY A 9 -9.43 -0.52 5.74
N ASN A 10 -8.40 0.26 5.42
CA ASN A 10 -8.23 0.90 4.12
C ASN A 10 -8.26 -0.10 2.95
N THR A 11 -7.44 -1.16 3.05
CA THR A 11 -7.32 -2.18 2.00
C THR A 11 -8.65 -2.90 1.77
N ALA A 12 -9.32 -3.36 2.83
CA ALA A 12 -10.63 -4.01 2.72
C ALA A 12 -11.66 -3.09 2.07
N THR A 13 -11.71 -1.81 2.47
CA THR A 13 -12.65 -0.83 1.91
C THR A 13 -12.42 -0.60 0.42
N VAL A 14 -11.17 -0.39 0.02
CA VAL A 14 -10.83 -0.10 -1.38
C VAL A 14 -11.05 -1.33 -2.26
N LEU A 15 -10.57 -2.52 -1.84
CA LEU A 15 -10.78 -3.75 -2.59
C LEU A 15 -12.27 -4.12 -2.69
N GLY A 16 -13.05 -3.91 -1.62
CA GLY A 16 -14.50 -4.11 -1.64
C GLY A 16 -15.21 -3.23 -2.67
N ARG A 17 -14.86 -1.94 -2.71
CA ARG A 17 -15.41 -1.00 -3.72
C ARG A 17 -15.03 -1.41 -5.15
N LYS A 18 -13.74 -1.66 -5.40
CA LYS A 18 -13.25 -2.11 -6.73
C LYS A 18 -13.90 -3.43 -7.17
N SER A 19 -14.15 -4.33 -6.22
CA SER A 19 -14.88 -5.58 -6.51
C SER A 19 -16.32 -5.32 -6.97
N LEU A 20 -17.04 -4.43 -6.29
CA LEU A 20 -18.41 -4.04 -6.70
C LEU A 20 -18.42 -3.33 -8.07
N GLU A 21 -17.47 -2.40 -8.30
CA GLU A 21 -17.30 -1.69 -9.57
C GLU A 21 -17.06 -2.68 -10.74
N ALA A 22 -16.36 -3.79 -10.47
CA ALA A 22 -16.09 -4.86 -11.42
C ALA A 22 -17.24 -5.89 -11.57
N GLY A 23 -18.38 -5.67 -10.90
CA GLY A 23 -19.55 -6.55 -10.97
C GLY A 23 -19.47 -7.81 -10.09
N HIS A 24 -18.53 -7.87 -9.16
CA HIS A 24 -18.51 -8.93 -8.14
C HIS A 24 -19.49 -8.61 -7.00
N ARG A 25 -19.84 -9.61 -6.21
CA ARG A 25 -20.74 -9.47 -5.06
C ARG A 25 -19.96 -9.64 -3.75
N ILE A 26 -20.02 -8.64 -2.88
CA ILE A 26 -19.56 -8.81 -1.50
C ILE A 26 -20.71 -9.41 -0.71
N VAL A 27 -20.54 -10.64 -0.24
CA VAL A 27 -21.58 -11.37 0.50
C VAL A 27 -21.53 -11.11 2.00
N GLN A 28 -20.34 -10.83 2.53
CA GLN A 28 -20.19 -10.53 3.95
C GLN A 28 -18.89 -9.75 4.23
N VAL A 29 -18.91 -8.91 5.25
CA VAL A 29 -17.73 -8.28 5.87
C VAL A 29 -17.54 -8.84 7.27
N TYR A 30 -16.33 -9.29 7.57
CA TYR A 30 -15.92 -9.66 8.92
C TYR A 30 -14.93 -8.66 9.48
N SER A 31 -15.12 -8.25 10.75
CA SER A 31 -14.10 -7.56 11.54
C SER A 31 -14.30 -7.83 13.02
N ARG A 32 -13.21 -7.95 13.78
CA ARG A 32 -13.27 -8.05 15.25
C ARG A 32 -14.00 -6.87 15.90
N ASN A 33 -13.94 -5.71 15.26
CA ASN A 33 -14.73 -4.55 15.68
C ASN A 33 -16.07 -4.55 14.92
N ALA A 34 -17.15 -4.92 15.62
CA ALA A 34 -18.49 -5.03 15.04
C ALA A 34 -18.99 -3.70 14.44
N ASN A 35 -18.67 -2.55 15.05
CA ASN A 35 -19.09 -1.24 14.53
C ASN A 35 -18.40 -0.94 13.20
N LEU A 36 -17.08 -1.21 13.07
CA LEU A 36 -16.35 -1.01 11.82
C LEU A 36 -16.79 -2.00 10.73
N ALA A 37 -17.10 -3.25 11.10
CA ALA A 37 -17.69 -4.23 10.19
C ALA A 37 -19.02 -3.73 9.63
N ASN A 38 -19.91 -3.25 10.51
CA ASN A 38 -21.22 -2.73 10.13
C ASN A 38 -21.11 -1.48 9.24
N LEU A 39 -20.24 -0.53 9.57
CA LEU A 39 -20.04 0.67 8.76
C LEU A 39 -19.56 0.32 7.33
N LEU A 40 -18.65 -0.64 7.22
CA LEU A 40 -18.18 -1.06 5.90
C LEU A 40 -19.25 -1.86 5.15
N SER A 41 -19.98 -2.75 5.82
CA SER A 41 -21.04 -3.54 5.19
C SER A 41 -22.18 -2.68 4.63
N ILE A 42 -22.57 -1.62 5.34
CA ILE A 42 -23.55 -0.63 4.83
C ILE A 42 -23.06 0.02 3.54
N ARG A 43 -21.78 0.44 3.49
CA ARG A 43 -21.17 1.03 2.28
C ARG A 43 -21.14 0.08 1.09
N LEU A 44 -20.98 -1.21 1.35
CA LEU A 44 -20.87 -2.25 0.32
C LEU A 44 -22.21 -2.95 0.04
N GLY A 45 -23.31 -2.55 0.70
CA GLY A 45 -24.63 -3.13 0.50
C GLY A 45 -24.73 -4.61 0.91
N THR A 46 -24.05 -5.02 1.99
CA THR A 46 -23.96 -6.42 2.42
C THR A 46 -24.16 -6.60 3.92
N SER A 47 -24.06 -7.86 4.38
CA SER A 47 -24.09 -8.21 5.80
C SER A 47 -22.72 -8.10 6.46
N SER A 48 -22.69 -8.06 7.79
CA SER A 48 -21.44 -8.11 8.56
C SER A 48 -21.53 -9.04 9.78
N THR A 49 -20.36 -9.49 10.23
CA THR A 49 -20.23 -10.27 11.48
C THR A 49 -18.92 -9.92 12.18
N SER A 50 -18.89 -10.11 13.50
CA SER A 50 -17.67 -10.09 14.32
C SER A 50 -17.31 -11.46 14.91
N TYR A 51 -18.08 -12.50 14.55
CA TYR A 51 -17.86 -13.87 14.99
C TYR A 51 -17.27 -14.70 13.86
N ILE A 52 -16.11 -15.32 14.08
CA ILE A 52 -15.43 -16.17 13.07
C ILE A 52 -16.32 -17.35 12.67
N SER A 53 -17.04 -17.94 13.63
CA SER A 53 -17.98 -19.04 13.38
C SER A 53 -19.15 -18.69 12.44
N SER A 54 -19.44 -17.39 12.28
CA SER A 54 -20.52 -16.88 11.43
C SER A 54 -20.04 -16.39 10.07
N ILE A 55 -18.76 -16.61 9.73
CA ILE A 55 -18.23 -16.27 8.41
C ILE A 55 -18.83 -17.21 7.37
N GLU A 56 -19.38 -16.61 6.28
CA GLU A 56 -19.91 -17.37 5.15
C GLU A 56 -18.77 -18.09 4.41
N LYS A 57 -18.81 -19.42 4.40
CA LYS A 57 -17.80 -20.27 3.77
C LYS A 57 -18.21 -20.79 2.39
N ARG A 58 -19.49 -20.61 1.99
CA ARG A 58 -20.00 -20.95 0.66
C ARG A 58 -19.86 -19.73 -0.25
N THR A 59 -18.61 -19.44 -0.61
CA THR A 59 -18.21 -18.27 -1.38
C THR A 59 -17.12 -18.70 -2.37
N ASP A 60 -16.82 -17.85 -3.35
CA ASP A 60 -15.76 -18.12 -4.34
C ASP A 60 -14.40 -17.67 -3.82
N LEU A 61 -14.36 -16.56 -3.06
CA LEU A 61 -13.12 -15.92 -2.62
C LEU A 61 -13.26 -15.34 -1.21
N ILE A 62 -12.26 -15.58 -0.37
CA ILE A 62 -12.07 -14.88 0.91
C ILE A 62 -10.83 -13.99 0.79
N ILE A 63 -11.00 -12.67 0.90
CA ILE A 63 -9.91 -11.71 0.89
C ILE A 63 -9.57 -11.33 2.35
N ILE A 64 -8.35 -11.64 2.78
CA ILE A 64 -7.87 -11.34 4.13
C ILE A 64 -7.05 -10.05 4.11
N ALA A 65 -7.67 -8.96 4.54
CA ALA A 65 -7.11 -7.61 4.59
C ALA A 65 -7.05 -7.09 6.04
N ILE A 66 -6.34 -7.81 6.89
CA ILE A 66 -6.05 -7.50 8.28
C ILE A 66 -4.56 -7.23 8.49
N LYS A 67 -4.13 -6.89 9.71
CA LYS A 67 -2.72 -6.71 10.03
C LYS A 67 -1.93 -8.01 9.82
N ASP A 68 -0.73 -7.92 9.26
CA ASP A 68 0.14 -9.04 8.92
C ASP A 68 0.33 -10.02 10.08
N GLU A 69 0.59 -9.51 11.29
CA GLU A 69 0.76 -10.28 12.52
C GLU A 69 -0.44 -11.13 12.94
N ALA A 70 -1.63 -10.78 12.45
CA ALA A 70 -2.88 -11.47 12.80
C ALA A 70 -3.32 -12.51 11.77
N VAL A 71 -2.68 -12.58 10.60
CA VAL A 71 -3.13 -13.41 9.48
C VAL A 71 -3.10 -14.89 9.83
N SER A 72 -1.96 -15.40 10.30
CA SER A 72 -1.77 -16.83 10.59
C SER A 72 -2.74 -17.34 11.66
N ALA A 73 -2.91 -16.57 12.74
CA ALA A 73 -3.84 -16.92 13.80
C ALA A 73 -5.29 -16.92 13.30
N PHE A 74 -5.67 -15.89 12.52
CA PHE A 74 -7.02 -15.80 11.97
C PHE A 74 -7.35 -16.98 11.04
N ILE A 75 -6.43 -17.37 10.16
CA ILE A 75 -6.65 -18.49 9.23
C ILE A 75 -6.80 -19.83 9.97
N LYS A 76 -6.05 -20.02 11.06
CA LYS A 76 -6.23 -21.18 11.95
C LYS A 76 -7.63 -21.22 12.55
N ASP A 77 -8.11 -20.09 13.08
CA ASP A 77 -9.42 -19.98 13.71
C ASP A 77 -10.57 -20.10 12.69
N LEU A 78 -10.35 -19.62 11.45
CA LEU A 78 -11.30 -19.79 10.34
C LEU A 78 -11.52 -21.26 10.00
N GLY A 79 -10.45 -22.06 10.12
CA GLY A 79 -10.48 -23.49 9.82
C GLY A 79 -10.55 -23.78 8.32
N GLU A 80 -11.04 -24.97 7.97
CA GLU A 80 -11.11 -25.40 6.57
C GLU A 80 -12.19 -24.66 5.78
N VAL A 81 -11.81 -24.22 4.58
CA VAL A 81 -12.70 -23.67 3.56
C VAL A 81 -12.38 -24.31 2.20
N LYS A 82 -13.36 -24.32 1.29
CA LYS A 82 -13.21 -24.91 -0.06
C LYS A 82 -12.92 -23.86 -1.14
N CYS A 83 -13.16 -22.59 -0.84
CA CYS A 83 -12.92 -21.49 -1.74
C CYS A 83 -11.45 -21.03 -1.75
N LEU A 84 -11.12 -20.16 -2.68
CA LEU A 84 -9.83 -19.48 -2.71
C LEU A 84 -9.69 -18.52 -1.51
N ILE A 85 -8.54 -18.58 -0.83
CA ILE A 85 -8.14 -17.60 0.18
C ILE A 85 -7.02 -16.73 -0.38
N THR A 86 -7.12 -15.41 -0.23
CA THR A 86 -6.01 -14.50 -0.55
C THR A 86 -5.67 -13.62 0.64
N ILE A 87 -4.38 -13.39 0.84
CA ILE A 87 -3.85 -12.38 1.75
C ILE A 87 -3.42 -11.13 0.97
N THR A 88 -3.56 -9.97 1.60
CA THR A 88 -3.21 -8.69 0.96
C THR A 88 -1.89 -8.10 1.48
N ALA A 89 -1.09 -8.91 2.15
CA ALA A 89 0.15 -8.49 2.78
C ALA A 89 1.32 -8.44 1.79
N GLY A 90 2.14 -7.40 1.91
CA GLY A 90 3.36 -7.24 1.11
C GLY A 90 4.58 -7.94 1.68
N SER A 91 4.62 -8.15 3.00
CA SER A 91 5.82 -8.53 3.76
C SER A 91 5.80 -9.95 4.30
N ILE A 92 4.65 -10.63 4.36
CA ILE A 92 4.56 -12.00 4.88
C ILE A 92 4.53 -13.04 3.76
N PRO A 93 5.06 -14.26 4.00
CA PRO A 93 5.06 -15.33 3.02
C PRO A 93 3.64 -15.77 2.64
N MET A 94 3.45 -16.18 1.39
CA MET A 94 2.18 -16.76 0.92
C MET A 94 1.75 -17.98 1.72
N SER A 95 2.71 -18.73 2.27
CA SER A 95 2.45 -19.90 3.12
C SER A 95 1.59 -19.59 4.35
N GLU A 96 1.56 -18.35 4.81
CA GLU A 96 0.67 -17.90 5.90
C GLU A 96 -0.82 -18.00 5.52
N ALA A 97 -1.13 -17.99 4.22
CA ALA A 97 -2.49 -18.20 3.72
C ALA A 97 -2.94 -19.66 3.69
N ARG A 98 -2.02 -20.61 3.91
CA ARG A 98 -2.28 -22.05 3.73
C ARG A 98 -3.39 -22.59 4.65
N GLY A 99 -3.43 -22.17 5.93
CA GLY A 99 -4.34 -22.75 6.93
C GLY A 99 -4.07 -24.24 7.17
N LEU A 100 -5.07 -24.94 7.72
CA LEU A 100 -4.93 -26.37 8.08
C LEU A 100 -5.03 -27.31 6.87
N ASN A 101 -6.05 -27.11 6.00
CA ASN A 101 -6.32 -27.99 4.86
C ASN A 101 -6.77 -27.26 3.60
N ASN A 102 -6.51 -25.96 3.49
CA ASN A 102 -6.96 -25.18 2.33
C ASN A 102 -6.14 -25.53 1.09
N LYS A 103 -6.82 -25.93 0.03
CA LYS A 103 -6.18 -26.35 -1.23
C LYS A 103 -5.83 -25.16 -2.14
N LEU A 104 -6.65 -24.10 -2.08
CA LEU A 104 -6.53 -22.93 -2.94
C LEU A 104 -6.23 -21.71 -2.08
N TYR A 105 -5.02 -21.20 -2.18
CA TYR A 105 -4.62 -19.97 -1.49
C TYR A 105 -3.57 -19.20 -2.31
N GLY A 106 -3.49 -17.90 -2.05
CA GLY A 106 -2.57 -17.04 -2.76
C GLY A 106 -2.44 -15.66 -2.14
N VAL A 107 -1.82 -14.78 -2.90
CA VAL A 107 -1.59 -13.37 -2.55
C VAL A 107 -2.29 -12.48 -3.55
N LEU A 108 -2.93 -11.43 -3.02
CA LEU A 108 -3.55 -10.35 -3.77
C LEU A 108 -3.05 -9.03 -3.16
N TYR A 109 -1.82 -8.64 -3.45
CA TYR A 109 -1.18 -7.48 -2.83
C TYR A 109 -1.34 -6.21 -3.68
N PRO A 110 -2.17 -5.24 -3.27
CA PRO A 110 -2.24 -3.95 -3.95
C PRO A 110 -0.99 -3.11 -3.62
N LEU A 111 -0.17 -2.85 -4.63
CA LEU A 111 1.02 -2.02 -4.54
C LEU A 111 0.61 -0.55 -4.61
N GLN A 112 -0.06 -0.07 -3.56
CA GLN A 112 -0.63 1.27 -3.50
C GLN A 112 -0.83 1.72 -2.04
N SER A 113 -0.71 3.02 -1.81
CA SER A 113 -1.12 3.64 -0.54
C SER A 113 -2.64 3.85 -0.54
N LEU A 114 -3.34 2.88 0.01
CA LEU A 114 -4.80 2.89 0.02
C LEU A 114 -5.35 3.65 1.23
N ARG A 115 -6.37 4.46 0.99
CA ARG A 115 -7.10 5.21 2.02
C ARG A 115 -8.61 5.04 1.79
N LYS A 116 -9.34 4.68 2.85
CA LYS A 116 -10.81 4.47 2.79
C LYS A 116 -11.61 5.75 2.50
N GLU A 117 -10.98 6.92 2.70
CA GLU A 117 -11.53 8.24 2.44
C GLU A 117 -11.43 8.66 0.98
N MET A 118 -10.71 7.91 0.14
CA MET A 118 -10.58 8.22 -1.28
C MET A 118 -11.95 8.17 -1.97
N GLU A 119 -12.37 9.29 -2.55
CA GLU A 119 -13.57 9.36 -3.40
C GLU A 119 -13.32 8.64 -4.72
N THR A 120 -12.22 8.96 -5.37
CA THR A 120 -11.74 8.30 -6.59
C THR A 120 -10.54 7.42 -6.26
N ILE A 121 -10.62 6.15 -6.61
CA ILE A 121 -9.50 5.21 -6.46
C ILE A 121 -8.62 5.35 -7.71
N PRO A 122 -7.34 5.72 -7.55
CA PRO A 122 -6.42 5.78 -8.69
C PRO A 122 -6.18 4.39 -9.28
N PRO A 123 -5.62 4.30 -10.50
CA PRO A 123 -5.24 3.03 -11.10
C PRO A 123 -4.44 2.15 -10.14
N LEU A 124 -4.86 0.89 -10.00
CA LEU A 124 -4.21 -0.06 -9.11
C LEU A 124 -3.18 -0.91 -9.85
N THR A 125 -2.07 -1.19 -9.17
CA THR A 125 -1.18 -2.29 -9.51
C THR A 125 -1.34 -3.36 -8.45
N ILE A 126 -1.62 -4.60 -8.86
CA ILE A 126 -1.71 -5.75 -7.95
C ILE A 126 -0.58 -6.73 -8.25
N LEU A 127 0.21 -7.05 -7.24
CA LEU A 127 1.12 -8.19 -7.27
C LEU A 127 0.36 -9.41 -6.78
N PHE A 128 0.44 -10.52 -7.53
CA PHE A 128 -0.28 -11.74 -7.19
C PHE A 128 0.61 -12.97 -7.23
N ASP A 129 0.23 -13.98 -6.49
CA ASP A 129 0.77 -15.35 -6.58
C ASP A 129 -0.28 -16.36 -6.10
N GLY A 130 -0.05 -17.63 -6.35
CA GLY A 130 -0.90 -18.73 -5.90
C GLY A 130 -0.10 -20.00 -5.65
N ASN A 131 -0.54 -20.81 -4.69
CA ASN A 131 0.16 -22.01 -4.26
C ASN A 131 0.22 -23.13 -5.31
N ASN A 132 -0.61 -23.04 -6.35
CA ASN A 132 -0.64 -23.95 -7.50
C ASN A 132 -1.20 -23.23 -8.74
N GLN A 133 -1.18 -23.86 -9.89
CA GLN A 133 -1.62 -23.26 -11.16
C GLN A 133 -3.09 -22.81 -11.15
N GLU A 134 -3.97 -23.58 -10.48
CA GLU A 134 -5.38 -23.22 -10.34
C GLU A 134 -5.55 -21.94 -9.52
N SER A 135 -4.90 -21.87 -8.37
CA SER A 135 -4.91 -20.67 -7.51
C SER A 135 -4.34 -19.46 -8.24
N LYS A 136 -3.18 -19.60 -8.93
CA LYS A 136 -2.58 -18.52 -9.73
C LYS A 136 -3.56 -17.99 -10.77
N LYS A 137 -4.22 -18.90 -11.51
CA LYS A 137 -5.21 -18.52 -12.51
C LYS A 137 -6.36 -17.73 -11.90
N LEU A 138 -6.95 -18.25 -10.83
CA LEU A 138 -8.09 -17.61 -10.16
C LEU A 138 -7.74 -16.23 -9.58
N VAL A 139 -6.58 -16.13 -8.90
CA VAL A 139 -6.11 -14.83 -8.35
C VAL A 139 -5.85 -13.84 -9.47
N ARG A 140 -5.18 -14.26 -10.56
CA ARG A 140 -4.90 -13.41 -11.71
C ARG A 140 -6.17 -12.89 -12.37
N GLU A 141 -7.16 -13.77 -12.60
CA GLU A 141 -8.44 -13.38 -13.22
C GLU A 141 -9.17 -12.36 -12.35
N PHE A 142 -9.23 -12.61 -11.04
CA PHE A 142 -9.84 -11.66 -10.11
C PHE A 142 -9.05 -10.34 -10.06
N ALA A 143 -7.74 -10.37 -9.91
CA ALA A 143 -6.89 -9.17 -9.90
C ALA A 143 -7.08 -8.34 -11.16
N GLY A 144 -7.11 -8.99 -12.35
CA GLY A 144 -7.31 -8.32 -13.64
C GLY A 144 -8.70 -7.71 -13.82
N SER A 145 -9.69 -8.13 -13.03
CA SER A 145 -11.02 -7.52 -13.06
C SER A 145 -11.11 -6.21 -12.25
N ILE A 146 -10.21 -6.01 -11.29
CA ILE A 146 -10.26 -4.89 -10.33
C ILE A 146 -9.06 -3.93 -10.42
N ALA A 147 -8.05 -4.24 -11.22
CA ALA A 147 -6.82 -3.47 -11.34
C ALA A 147 -6.38 -3.32 -12.79
N GLU A 148 -5.77 -2.17 -13.08
CA GLU A 148 -5.24 -1.83 -14.41
C GLU A 148 -3.92 -2.55 -14.72
N ASN A 149 -3.13 -2.86 -13.68
CA ASN A 149 -1.86 -3.56 -13.83
C ASN A 149 -1.82 -4.76 -12.88
N VAL A 150 -1.45 -5.93 -13.42
CA VAL A 150 -1.37 -7.17 -12.66
C VAL A 150 -0.05 -7.86 -12.98
N LEU A 151 0.75 -8.13 -11.95
CA LEU A 151 2.07 -8.72 -12.07
C LEU A 151 2.20 -9.94 -11.17
N GLU A 152 2.62 -11.07 -11.74
CA GLU A 152 2.99 -12.24 -10.94
C GLU A 152 4.29 -11.96 -10.17
N ALA A 153 4.28 -12.18 -8.87
CA ALA A 153 5.42 -11.92 -8.01
C ALA A 153 5.43 -12.92 -6.84
N ASP A 154 6.48 -13.70 -6.73
CA ASP A 154 6.74 -14.54 -5.58
C ASP A 154 7.02 -13.71 -4.30
N ASP A 155 7.20 -14.38 -3.17
CA ASP A 155 7.40 -13.74 -1.88
C ASP A 155 8.61 -12.79 -1.87
N GLU A 156 9.72 -13.20 -2.49
CA GLU A 156 10.95 -12.40 -2.55
C GLU A 156 10.78 -11.16 -3.43
N THR A 157 10.23 -11.33 -4.62
CA THR A 157 9.96 -10.24 -5.57
C THR A 157 8.95 -9.25 -4.98
N ARG A 158 7.89 -9.75 -4.34
CA ARG A 158 6.89 -8.92 -3.67
C ARG A 158 7.50 -8.08 -2.54
N LEU A 159 8.36 -8.68 -1.72
CA LEU A 159 9.08 -7.96 -0.65
C LEU A 159 9.98 -6.86 -1.20
N LYS A 160 10.68 -7.10 -2.32
CA LYS A 160 11.50 -6.09 -3.01
C LYS A 160 10.65 -4.91 -3.50
N TYR A 161 9.50 -5.19 -4.11
CA TYR A 161 8.55 -4.14 -4.53
C TYR A 161 7.96 -3.39 -3.33
N HIS A 162 7.63 -4.09 -2.24
CA HIS A 162 7.14 -3.47 -1.01
C HIS A 162 8.18 -2.49 -0.41
N LEU A 163 9.45 -2.89 -0.36
CA LEU A 163 10.55 -2.01 0.08
C LEU A 163 10.69 -0.79 -0.83
N ALA A 164 10.73 -1.00 -2.15
CA ALA A 164 10.82 0.11 -3.11
C ALA A 164 9.63 1.07 -2.98
N ALA A 165 8.40 0.55 -2.83
CA ALA A 165 7.20 1.35 -2.60
C ALA A 165 7.27 2.15 -1.30
N THR A 166 7.84 1.59 -0.24
CA THR A 166 8.07 2.32 1.02
C THR A 166 8.97 3.53 0.80
N ILE A 167 10.05 3.36 0.04
CA ILE A 167 10.99 4.45 -0.28
C ILE A 167 10.28 5.54 -1.10
N VAL A 168 9.66 5.17 -2.23
CA VAL A 168 9.09 6.17 -3.17
C VAL A 168 7.81 6.82 -2.67
N ASN A 169 7.10 6.22 -1.74
CA ASN A 169 5.82 6.74 -1.25
C ASN A 169 5.89 7.16 0.23
N ASN A 170 6.17 6.23 1.15
CA ASN A 170 6.08 6.55 2.57
C ASN A 170 7.18 7.54 3.01
N PHE A 171 8.43 7.34 2.59
CA PHE A 171 9.52 8.25 2.93
C PHE A 171 9.35 9.61 2.25
N THR A 172 8.96 9.62 0.98
CA THR A 172 8.67 10.86 0.26
C THR A 172 7.55 11.65 0.93
N ASN A 173 6.45 11.00 1.33
CA ASN A 173 5.38 11.67 2.08
C ASN A 173 5.88 12.22 3.42
N HIS A 174 6.77 11.52 4.11
CA HIS A 174 7.36 12.03 5.35
C HIS A 174 8.25 13.25 5.12
N LEU A 175 9.01 13.31 4.03
CA LEU A 175 9.76 14.51 3.64
C LEU A 175 8.84 15.71 3.39
N PHE A 176 7.69 15.50 2.75
CA PHE A 176 6.68 16.55 2.61
C PHE A 176 6.15 17.02 3.96
N THR A 177 5.88 16.09 4.90
CA THR A 177 5.45 16.43 6.26
C THR A 177 6.50 17.26 7.01
N MET A 178 7.78 16.93 6.86
CA MET A 178 8.87 17.70 7.47
C MET A 178 8.96 19.11 6.88
N ALA A 179 8.86 19.24 5.55
CA ALA A 179 8.84 20.52 4.86
C ALA A 179 7.63 21.37 5.25
N GLU A 180 6.43 20.78 5.36
CA GLU A 180 5.22 21.47 5.84
C GLU A 180 5.39 21.99 7.27
N SER A 181 5.95 21.16 8.16
CA SER A 181 6.24 21.55 9.54
C SER A 181 7.23 22.72 9.63
N PHE A 182 8.28 22.71 8.80
CA PHE A 182 9.23 23.80 8.68
C PHE A 182 8.52 25.08 8.19
N CYS A 183 7.79 25.01 7.08
CA CYS A 183 7.06 26.15 6.54
C CYS A 183 6.10 26.77 7.58
N LYS A 184 5.39 25.94 8.34
CA LYS A 184 4.49 26.40 9.39
C LYS A 184 5.22 27.16 10.50
N LYS A 185 6.39 26.70 10.92
CA LYS A 185 7.21 27.34 11.96
C LYS A 185 7.81 28.66 11.48
N GLU A 186 8.23 28.71 10.20
CA GLU A 186 8.77 29.90 9.56
C GLU A 186 7.69 30.87 9.06
N ASN A 187 6.40 30.55 9.29
CA ASN A 187 5.27 31.35 8.85
C ASN A 187 5.26 31.63 7.34
N ILE A 188 5.64 30.62 6.55
CA ILE A 188 5.55 30.62 5.08
C ILE A 188 4.56 29.58 4.58
N SER A 189 3.93 29.81 3.43
CA SER A 189 2.90 28.94 2.90
C SER A 189 3.47 27.71 2.23
N PHE A 190 3.18 26.51 2.77
CA PHE A 190 3.54 25.23 2.15
C PHE A 190 2.84 25.01 0.79
N ALA A 191 1.62 25.56 0.60
CA ALA A 191 0.86 25.43 -0.64
C ALA A 191 1.60 25.98 -1.88
N VAL A 192 2.50 26.95 -1.68
CA VAL A 192 3.34 27.51 -2.76
C VAL A 192 4.28 26.45 -3.37
N LEU A 193 4.59 25.38 -2.63
CA LEU A 193 5.45 24.31 -3.09
C LEU A 193 4.72 23.22 -3.89
N GLN A 194 3.37 23.21 -3.90
CA GLN A 194 2.59 22.17 -4.61
C GLN A 194 2.98 22.01 -6.08
N PRO A 195 3.08 23.07 -6.91
CA PRO A 195 3.47 22.93 -8.30
C PRO A 195 4.86 22.29 -8.50
N LEU A 196 5.80 22.54 -7.57
CA LEU A 196 7.13 21.95 -7.60
C LEU A 196 7.07 20.43 -7.29
N MET A 197 6.25 20.03 -6.30
CA MET A 197 6.05 18.62 -5.95
C MET A 197 5.42 17.84 -7.12
N GLU A 198 4.38 18.40 -7.73
CA GLU A 198 3.70 17.82 -8.88
C GLU A 198 4.65 17.67 -10.08
N GLU A 199 5.41 18.71 -10.39
CA GLU A 199 6.37 18.71 -11.48
C GLU A 199 7.45 17.63 -11.28
N THR A 200 7.96 17.47 -10.05
CA THR A 200 8.95 16.45 -9.72
C THR A 200 8.45 15.06 -10.06
N VAL A 201 7.19 14.73 -9.73
CA VAL A 201 6.60 13.42 -10.03
C VAL A 201 6.26 13.27 -11.52
N LEU A 202 5.69 14.31 -12.15
CA LEU A 202 5.29 14.27 -13.57
C LEU A 202 6.48 14.10 -14.50
N ARG A 203 7.61 14.69 -14.18
CA ARG A 203 8.87 14.57 -14.94
C ARG A 203 9.34 13.12 -15.05
N LEU A 204 9.14 12.31 -14.00
CA LEU A 204 9.52 10.89 -13.97
C LEU A 204 8.78 10.02 -14.99
N ARG A 205 7.71 10.52 -15.60
CA ARG A 205 7.05 9.84 -16.72
C ARG A 205 7.86 9.85 -18.01
N LYS A 206 8.85 10.73 -18.12
CA LYS A 206 9.61 10.98 -19.36
C LYS A 206 11.11 10.78 -19.19
N ILE A 207 11.63 11.00 -18.00
CA ILE A 207 13.06 11.03 -17.72
C ILE A 207 13.32 10.24 -16.44
N SER A 208 14.43 9.51 -16.38
CA SER A 208 14.77 8.72 -15.18
C SER A 208 15.11 9.62 -13.98
N PRO A 209 14.89 9.16 -12.73
CA PRO A 209 15.23 9.95 -11.54
C PRO A 209 16.69 10.39 -11.52
N GLY A 210 17.61 9.54 -11.95
CA GLY A 210 19.04 9.84 -11.98
C GLY A 210 19.42 11.01 -12.90
N GLU A 211 18.65 11.21 -13.97
CA GLU A 211 18.90 12.29 -14.95
C GLU A 211 18.21 13.60 -14.58
N THR A 212 17.33 13.59 -13.57
CA THR A 212 16.53 14.77 -13.17
C THR A 212 17.06 15.46 -11.92
N GLN A 213 18.11 14.94 -11.28
CA GLN A 213 18.64 15.51 -10.06
C GLN A 213 19.16 16.93 -10.29
N THR A 214 18.81 17.84 -9.41
CA THR A 214 19.24 19.24 -9.40
C THR A 214 19.50 19.72 -7.96
N GLY A 215 19.81 20.98 -7.79
CA GLY A 215 19.94 21.61 -6.46
C GLY A 215 21.38 21.84 -6.00
N PRO A 216 21.56 22.48 -4.83
CA PRO A 216 22.89 22.89 -4.34
C PRO A 216 23.80 21.70 -4.04
N ALA A 217 23.28 20.58 -3.51
CA ALA A 217 24.07 19.39 -3.26
C ALA A 217 24.63 18.79 -4.56
N PHE A 218 23.79 18.69 -5.61
CA PHE A 218 24.18 18.20 -6.94
C PHE A 218 25.28 19.08 -7.60
N ARG A 219 25.19 20.41 -7.43
CA ARG A 219 26.18 21.36 -7.96
C ARG A 219 27.38 21.60 -7.04
N ASN A 220 27.42 20.92 -5.87
CA ASN A 220 28.41 21.16 -4.81
C ASN A 220 28.52 22.63 -4.37
N ASP A 221 27.40 23.36 -4.32
CA ASP A 221 27.29 24.78 -3.96
C ASP A 221 27.41 24.95 -2.45
N GLN A 222 28.63 25.01 -1.95
CA GLN A 222 28.91 25.09 -0.51
C GLN A 222 28.37 26.36 0.14
N GLU A 223 28.29 27.48 -0.59
CA GLU A 223 27.74 28.73 -0.04
C GLU A 223 26.25 28.57 0.31
N THR A 224 25.47 28.04 -0.62
CA THR A 224 24.03 27.79 -0.40
C THR A 224 23.83 26.70 0.67
N LEU A 225 24.61 25.62 0.63
CA LEU A 225 24.53 24.56 1.64
C LEU A 225 24.80 25.10 3.06
N ASN A 226 25.78 25.98 3.22
CA ASN A 226 26.07 26.57 4.52
C ASN A 226 24.95 27.51 5.00
N LYS A 227 24.34 28.31 4.11
CA LYS A 227 23.17 29.13 4.45
C LYS A 227 22.00 28.27 4.94
N HIS A 228 21.73 27.14 4.27
CA HIS A 228 20.69 26.21 4.70
C HIS A 228 21.00 25.59 6.07
N ARG A 229 22.25 25.19 6.32
CA ARG A 229 22.68 24.68 7.63
C ARG A 229 22.44 25.68 8.75
N GLN A 230 22.74 26.96 8.53
CA GLN A 230 22.50 28.01 9.53
C GLN A 230 21.00 28.15 9.84
N LEU A 231 20.12 28.12 8.83
CA LEU A 231 18.67 28.14 9.03
C LEU A 231 18.16 26.91 9.79
N LEU A 232 18.81 25.77 9.62
CA LEU A 232 18.39 24.49 10.20
C LEU A 232 18.93 24.25 11.62
N LEU A 233 19.74 25.15 12.20
CA LEU A 233 20.26 24.98 13.57
C LEU A 233 19.14 24.86 14.62
N GLU A 234 18.00 25.49 14.40
CA GLU A 234 16.82 25.40 15.28
C GLU A 234 15.93 24.17 14.98
N TYR A 235 16.32 23.35 13.99
CA TYR A 235 15.56 22.17 13.52
C TYR A 235 16.43 20.91 13.48
N PRO A 236 16.91 20.39 14.62
CA PRO A 236 17.95 19.34 14.66
C PRO A 236 17.59 18.10 13.82
N SER A 237 16.35 17.61 13.92
CA SER A 237 15.92 16.44 13.16
C SER A 237 15.90 16.69 11.65
N LEU A 238 15.49 17.89 11.21
CA LEU A 238 15.50 18.25 9.78
C LEU A 238 16.93 18.46 9.28
N LEU A 239 17.81 19.02 10.10
CA LEU A 239 19.22 19.18 9.78
C LEU A 239 19.90 17.81 9.57
N GLU A 240 19.62 16.83 10.43
CA GLU A 240 20.15 15.48 10.28
C GLU A 240 19.77 14.86 8.92
N PHE A 241 18.49 14.91 8.55
CA PHE A 241 18.02 14.45 7.23
C PHE A 241 18.65 15.26 6.09
N TYR A 242 18.75 16.55 6.23
CA TYR A 242 19.37 17.43 5.23
C TYR A 242 20.83 17.05 4.95
N GLU A 243 21.60 16.76 5.99
CA GLU A 243 23.01 16.33 5.86
C GLU A 243 23.14 14.94 5.22
N ILE A 244 22.29 13.99 5.63
CA ILE A 244 22.28 12.64 5.04
C ILE A 244 22.00 12.74 3.53
N PHE A 245 20.93 13.43 3.12
CA PHE A 245 20.58 13.56 1.70
C PHE A 245 21.62 14.38 0.92
N THR A 246 22.16 15.45 1.50
CA THR A 246 23.25 16.23 0.86
C THR A 246 24.43 15.35 0.54
N LYS A 247 24.89 14.56 1.52
CA LYS A 247 26.02 13.64 1.36
C LYS A 247 25.74 12.55 0.34
N GLU A 248 24.55 11.94 0.38
CA GLU A 248 24.16 10.89 -0.57
C GLU A 248 24.07 11.42 -2.00
N ILE A 249 23.50 12.60 -2.23
CA ILE A 249 23.46 13.24 -3.54
C ILE A 249 24.88 13.53 -4.05
N GLN A 250 25.74 14.07 -3.21
CA GLN A 250 27.14 14.34 -3.58
C GLN A 250 27.88 13.05 -3.93
N ASN A 251 27.76 12.00 -3.11
CA ASN A 251 28.40 10.71 -3.36
C ASN A 251 27.93 10.05 -4.65
N PHE A 252 26.65 10.21 -4.99
CA PHE A 252 26.06 9.56 -6.17
C PHE A 252 26.36 10.31 -7.48
N TYR A 253 26.38 11.64 -7.45
CA TYR A 253 26.44 12.46 -8.65
C TYR A 253 27.73 13.25 -8.83
N VAL A 254 28.42 13.66 -7.76
CA VAL A 254 29.65 14.45 -7.83
C VAL A 254 30.83 13.47 -7.77
N LYS A 255 31.45 13.22 -8.92
CA LYS A 255 32.66 12.39 -9.05
C LYS A 255 33.91 13.25 -9.01
#